data_df8f9364076fd254139425a6d3bcee67
#
_entry.id   df8f9364076fd254139425a6d3bcee67
#
_cell.length_a   1.000
_cell.length_b   1.000
_cell.length_c   1.000
_cell.angle_alpha   90.00
_cell.angle_beta   90.00
_cell.angle_gamma   90.00
#
_symmetry.space_group_name_H-M   'P 1'
#
loop_
_entity.id
_entity.type
_entity.pdbx_description
1 polymer ?
#
loop_
_entity_poly.entity_id
_entity_poly.type
_entity_poly.pdbx_seq_one_letter_code
_entity_poly.pdbx_strand_id
1 'polypeptide(L)'
;MRTQAEVDEMIHAAHVSCYVWSQVGAPANGARGEWQCARVYATLGRAEPALWHARRCLELTEAGGEGFEDWDLPGAQQAMAHAHLAARDLEEARRWAALGRAGAARIEDAEDRELIEGQIAELGL
;
A
#
# COMPACT_ATOMS: atom_id res chain seq x y z
N MET A 1 -16.84 8.99 -13.38
CA MET A 1 -17.21 8.76 -11.96
C MET A 1 -17.59 7.31 -11.74
N ARG A 2 -17.12 6.70 -10.65
CA ARG A 2 -17.47 5.31 -10.33
C ARG A 2 -18.92 5.21 -9.83
N THR A 3 -19.62 4.16 -10.27
CA THR A 3 -20.94 3.84 -9.73
C THR A 3 -20.80 3.18 -8.36
N GLN A 4 -21.87 3.14 -7.59
CA GLN A 4 -21.87 2.44 -6.30
C GLN A 4 -21.52 0.96 -6.48
N ALA A 5 -22.05 0.32 -7.54
CA ALA A 5 -21.72 -1.07 -7.84
C ALA A 5 -20.25 -1.29 -8.12
N GLU A 6 -19.60 -0.38 -8.84
CA GLU A 6 -18.16 -0.44 -9.10
C GLU A 6 -17.36 -0.27 -7.81
N VAL A 7 -17.77 0.64 -6.92
CA VAL A 7 -17.13 0.84 -5.61
C VAL A 7 -17.25 -0.44 -4.77
N ASP A 8 -18.43 -1.02 -4.70
CA ASP A 8 -18.68 -2.28 -3.98
C ASP A 8 -17.77 -3.39 -4.50
N GLU A 9 -17.68 -3.52 -5.82
CA GLU A 9 -16.83 -4.54 -6.45
C GLU A 9 -15.36 -4.34 -6.11
N MET A 10 -14.87 -3.11 -6.15
CA MET A 10 -13.47 -2.79 -5.78
C MET A 10 -13.16 -3.23 -4.36
N ILE A 11 -14.04 -2.91 -3.41
CA ILE A 11 -13.86 -3.25 -2.00
C ILE A 11 -13.93 -4.76 -1.80
N HIS A 12 -14.96 -5.41 -2.34
CA HIS A 12 -15.12 -6.85 -2.20
C HIS A 12 -13.95 -7.62 -2.83
N ALA A 13 -13.52 -7.24 -4.03
CA ALA A 13 -12.41 -7.90 -4.70
C ALA A 13 -11.10 -7.79 -3.90
N ALA A 14 -10.80 -6.61 -3.34
CA ALA A 14 -9.61 -6.41 -2.52
C ALA A 14 -9.64 -7.30 -1.28
N HIS A 15 -10.76 -7.38 -0.57
CA HIS A 15 -10.90 -8.19 0.63
C HIS A 15 -10.86 -9.69 0.35
N VAL A 16 -11.48 -10.15 -0.73
CA VAL A 16 -11.41 -11.56 -1.12
C VAL A 16 -9.97 -11.94 -1.43
N SER A 17 -9.26 -11.13 -2.20
CA SER A 17 -7.86 -11.36 -2.54
C SER A 17 -6.99 -11.41 -1.29
N CYS A 18 -7.15 -10.45 -0.38
CA CYS A 18 -6.41 -10.41 0.88
C CYS A 18 -6.65 -11.67 1.71
N TYR A 19 -7.91 -12.07 1.86
CA TYR A 19 -8.26 -13.26 2.63
C TYR A 19 -7.65 -14.54 2.03
N VAL A 20 -7.79 -14.73 0.72
CA VAL A 20 -7.26 -15.93 0.04
C VAL A 20 -5.75 -16.02 0.20
N TRP A 21 -5.02 -14.93 -0.03
CA TRP A 21 -3.56 -14.92 0.09
C TRP A 21 -3.10 -15.11 1.53
N SER A 22 -3.88 -14.65 2.52
CA SER A 22 -3.56 -14.87 3.93
C SER A 22 -3.64 -16.36 4.33
N GLN A 23 -4.43 -17.14 3.59
CA GLN A 23 -4.62 -18.56 3.89
C GLN A 23 -3.59 -19.48 3.23
N VAL A 24 -3.06 -19.10 2.08
CA VAL A 24 -2.27 -20.00 1.24
C VAL A 24 -0.87 -19.49 0.91
N GLY A 25 -0.57 -18.25 1.21
CA GLY A 25 0.67 -17.62 0.83
C GLY A 25 1.70 -17.55 1.95
N ALA A 26 2.89 -17.09 1.60
CA ALA A 26 3.93 -16.71 2.54
C ALA A 26 3.52 -15.40 3.27
N PRO A 27 4.19 -15.04 4.38
CA PRO A 27 3.90 -13.79 5.11
C PRO A 27 3.84 -12.54 4.21
N ALA A 28 4.70 -12.47 3.19
CA ALA A 28 4.69 -11.36 2.23
C ALA A 28 3.36 -11.21 1.50
N ASN A 29 2.68 -12.30 1.20
CA ASN A 29 1.40 -12.26 0.49
C ASN A 29 0.30 -11.62 1.35
N GLY A 30 0.33 -11.87 2.66
CA GLY A 30 -0.59 -11.20 3.59
C GLY A 30 -0.36 -9.69 3.62
N ALA A 31 0.89 -9.26 3.69
CA ALA A 31 1.25 -7.84 3.66
C ALA A 31 0.79 -7.18 2.36
N ARG A 32 1.00 -7.83 1.23
CA ARG A 32 0.60 -7.32 -0.09
C ARG A 32 -0.92 -7.22 -0.24
N GLY A 33 -1.66 -8.15 0.37
CA GLY A 33 -3.12 -8.07 0.43
C GLY A 33 -3.59 -6.86 1.21
N GLU A 34 -2.96 -6.58 2.34
CA GLU A 34 -3.25 -5.38 3.13
C GLU A 34 -2.92 -4.10 2.36
N TRP A 35 -1.82 -4.09 1.61
CA TRP A 35 -1.47 -2.98 0.74
C TRP A 35 -2.58 -2.70 -0.28
N GLN A 36 -3.11 -3.74 -0.89
CA GLN A 36 -4.17 -3.61 -1.89
C GLN A 36 -5.45 -3.03 -1.28
N CYS A 37 -5.86 -3.50 -0.11
CA CYS A 37 -7.01 -2.94 0.59
C CYS A 37 -6.79 -1.46 0.93
N ALA A 38 -5.61 -1.12 1.42
CA ALA A 38 -5.26 0.27 1.72
C ALA A 38 -5.38 1.16 0.48
N ARG A 39 -4.88 0.69 -0.65
CA ARG A 39 -4.94 1.42 -1.92
C ARG A 39 -6.37 1.68 -2.38
N VAL A 40 -7.22 0.66 -2.30
CA VAL A 40 -8.63 0.80 -2.70
C VAL A 40 -9.32 1.86 -1.84
N TYR A 41 -9.20 1.76 -0.52
CA TYR A 41 -9.85 2.73 0.37
C TYR A 41 -9.29 4.14 0.22
N ALA A 42 -7.97 4.28 0.09
CA ALA A 42 -7.35 5.59 -0.11
C ALA A 42 -7.81 6.22 -1.43
N THR A 43 -7.88 5.43 -2.49
CA THR A 43 -8.37 5.89 -3.80
C THR A 43 -9.83 6.36 -3.71
N LEU A 44 -10.64 5.71 -2.88
CA LEU A 44 -12.03 6.09 -2.65
C LEU A 44 -12.19 7.23 -1.63
N GLY A 45 -11.09 7.73 -1.07
CA GLY A 45 -11.13 8.81 -0.08
C GLY A 45 -11.60 8.37 1.31
N ARG A 46 -11.58 7.07 1.59
CA ARG A 46 -12.01 6.52 2.89
C ARG A 46 -10.79 6.35 3.80
N ALA A 47 -10.47 7.41 4.52
CA ALA A 47 -9.22 7.53 5.27
C ALA A 47 -9.06 6.50 6.38
N GLU A 48 -10.09 6.28 7.20
CA GLU A 48 -9.98 5.39 8.36
C GLU A 48 -9.59 3.96 7.98
N PRO A 49 -10.35 3.25 7.11
CA PRO A 49 -9.94 1.91 6.70
C PRO A 49 -8.64 1.91 5.90
N ALA A 50 -8.36 2.96 5.12
CA ALA A 50 -7.09 3.06 4.40
C ALA A 50 -5.91 3.05 5.38
N LEU A 51 -5.98 3.85 6.43
CA LEU A 51 -4.94 3.91 7.47
C LEU A 51 -4.81 2.57 8.20
N TRP A 52 -5.92 1.93 8.53
CA TRP A 52 -5.89 0.64 9.21
C TRP A 52 -5.13 -0.41 8.40
N HIS A 53 -5.48 -0.56 7.13
CA HIS A 53 -4.83 -1.53 6.24
C HIS A 53 -3.37 -1.16 5.94
N ALA A 54 -3.08 0.13 5.74
CA ALA A 54 -1.71 0.59 5.51
C ALA A 54 -0.81 0.29 6.71
N ARG A 55 -1.29 0.56 7.92
CA ARG A 55 -0.55 0.25 9.15
C ARG A 55 -0.33 -1.25 9.29
N ARG A 56 -1.37 -2.05 8.99
CA ARG A 56 -1.24 -3.50 9.06
C ARG A 56 -0.23 -4.03 8.03
N CYS A 57 -0.24 -3.47 6.83
CA CYS A 57 0.75 -3.79 5.80
C CYS A 57 2.17 -3.50 6.31
N LEU A 58 2.37 -2.34 6.88
CA LEU A 58 3.67 -1.93 7.41
C LEU A 58 4.14 -2.85 8.54
N GLU A 59 3.25 -3.16 9.49
CA GLU A 59 3.57 -4.06 10.60
C GLU A 59 4.00 -5.44 10.11
N LEU A 60 3.27 -6.03 9.17
CA LEU A 60 3.60 -7.34 8.61
C LEU A 60 4.93 -7.30 7.84
N THR A 61 5.17 -6.22 7.10
CA THR A 61 6.40 -6.04 6.34
C THR A 61 7.60 -5.89 7.28
N GLU A 62 7.45 -5.12 8.35
CA GLU A 62 8.52 -4.93 9.35
C GLU A 62 8.80 -6.20 10.14
N ALA A 63 7.78 -7.01 10.39
CA ALA A 63 7.96 -8.32 11.03
C ALA A 63 8.77 -9.27 10.15
N GLY A 64 8.65 -9.12 8.83
CA GLY A 64 9.41 -9.88 7.87
C GLY A 64 8.95 -11.33 7.75
N GLY A 65 9.81 -12.16 7.19
CA GLY A 65 9.55 -13.56 6.94
C GLY A 65 9.76 -13.93 5.47
N GLU A 66 9.27 -15.10 5.08
CA GLU A 66 9.45 -15.59 3.73
C GLU A 66 8.69 -14.74 2.68
N GLY A 67 9.30 -14.61 1.52
CA GLY A 67 8.69 -14.02 0.34
C GLY A 67 8.86 -12.52 0.21
N PHE A 68 9.37 -11.84 1.24
CA PHE A 68 9.59 -10.39 1.14
C PHE A 68 10.75 -10.05 0.22
N GLU A 69 10.57 -8.99 -0.55
CA GLU A 69 11.52 -8.44 -1.49
C GLU A 69 11.91 -7.02 -1.08
N ASP A 70 12.91 -6.45 -1.73
CA ASP A 70 13.38 -5.10 -1.39
C ASP A 70 12.38 -3.98 -1.72
N TRP A 71 11.36 -4.26 -2.51
CA TRP A 71 10.29 -3.30 -2.85
C TRP A 71 9.12 -3.32 -1.86
N ASP A 72 9.03 -4.31 -0.97
CA ASP A 72 7.90 -4.43 -0.05
C ASP A 72 7.86 -3.29 0.98
N LEU A 73 8.97 -2.97 1.62
CA LEU A 73 8.98 -1.88 2.60
C LEU A 73 8.70 -0.51 1.97
N PRO A 74 9.35 -0.12 0.86
CA PRO A 74 8.97 1.11 0.18
C PRO A 74 7.51 1.13 -0.27
N GLY A 75 6.97 -0.03 -0.68
CA GLY A 75 5.55 -0.16 -1.03
C GLY A 75 4.64 0.08 0.16
N ALA A 76 4.96 -0.46 1.34
CA ALA A 76 4.21 -0.22 2.57
C ALA A 76 4.26 1.26 2.99
N GLN A 77 5.40 1.90 2.81
CA GLN A 77 5.57 3.34 3.09
C GLN A 77 4.76 4.18 2.11
N GLN A 78 4.69 3.78 0.85
CA GLN A 78 3.81 4.40 -0.15
C GLN A 78 2.34 4.29 0.28
N ALA A 79 1.92 3.13 0.78
CA ALA A 79 0.56 2.93 1.25
C ALA A 79 0.24 3.86 2.43
N MET A 80 1.19 4.04 3.35
CA MET A 80 1.03 4.98 4.47
C MET A 80 0.87 6.42 3.96
N ALA A 81 1.69 6.82 2.99
CA ALA A 81 1.58 8.16 2.40
C ALA A 81 0.22 8.36 1.75
N HIS A 82 -0.25 7.38 0.98
CA HIS A 82 -1.53 7.44 0.29
C HIS A 82 -2.70 7.53 1.28
N ALA A 83 -2.66 6.74 2.35
CA ALA A 83 -3.69 6.75 3.39
C ALA A 83 -3.73 8.08 4.14
N HIS A 84 -2.58 8.64 4.49
CA HIS A 84 -2.52 9.96 5.13
C HIS A 84 -2.98 11.08 4.19
N LEU A 85 -2.69 10.96 2.90
CA LEU A 85 -3.21 11.90 1.90
C LEU A 85 -4.74 11.85 1.86
N ALA A 86 -5.34 10.67 1.90
CA ALA A 86 -6.78 10.51 1.98
C ALA A 86 -7.36 11.14 3.26
N ALA A 87 -6.60 11.10 4.35
CA ALA A 87 -6.96 11.74 5.61
C ALA A 87 -6.69 13.25 5.62
N ARG A 88 -6.15 13.79 4.54
CA ARG A 88 -5.76 15.20 4.40
C ARG A 88 -4.68 15.64 5.40
N ASP A 89 -3.89 14.69 5.87
CA ASP A 89 -2.72 14.94 6.70
C ASP A 89 -1.49 15.02 5.80
N LEU A 90 -1.26 16.18 5.22
CA LEU A 90 -0.18 16.39 4.26
C LEU A 90 1.20 16.24 4.87
N GLU A 91 1.36 16.63 6.13
CA GLU A 91 2.65 16.51 6.81
C GLU A 91 3.07 15.05 6.93
N GLU A 92 2.18 14.18 7.44
CA GLU A 92 2.46 12.75 7.55
C GLU A 92 2.57 12.10 6.17
N ALA A 93 1.72 12.49 5.22
CA ALA A 93 1.79 11.96 3.87
C ALA A 93 3.15 12.22 3.24
N ARG A 94 3.69 13.44 3.37
CA ARG A 94 5.00 13.81 2.84
C ARG A 94 6.12 13.08 3.55
N ARG A 95 6.01 12.89 4.86
CA ARG A 95 7.00 12.14 5.65
C ARG A 95 7.12 10.71 5.15
N TRP A 96 6.01 10.03 4.99
CA TRP A 96 5.99 8.65 4.49
C TRP A 96 6.44 8.56 3.03
N ALA A 97 6.06 9.54 2.20
CA ALA A 97 6.51 9.59 0.81
C ALA A 97 8.03 9.74 0.73
N ALA A 98 8.62 10.57 1.58
CA ALA A 98 10.07 10.75 1.62
C ALA A 98 10.79 9.45 2.03
N LEU A 99 10.28 8.74 3.03
CA LEU A 99 10.81 7.44 3.44
C LEU A 99 10.70 6.42 2.30
N GLY A 100 9.54 6.39 1.64
CA GLY A 100 9.31 5.50 0.50
C GLY A 100 10.26 5.78 -0.66
N ARG A 101 10.50 7.05 -0.98
CA ARG A 101 11.44 7.44 -2.04
C ARG A 101 12.86 7.01 -1.70
N ALA A 102 13.28 7.22 -0.46
CA ALA A 102 14.61 6.82 -0.02
C ALA A 102 14.80 5.31 -0.12
N GLY A 103 13.79 4.53 0.27
CA GLY A 103 13.81 3.08 0.15
C GLY A 103 13.77 2.62 -1.30
N ALA A 104 12.92 3.25 -2.11
CA ALA A 104 12.78 2.92 -3.52
C ALA A 104 14.08 3.11 -4.29
N ALA A 105 14.85 4.15 -3.96
CA ALA A 105 16.14 4.42 -4.60
C ALA A 105 17.15 3.28 -4.42
N ARG A 106 16.95 2.43 -3.41
CA ARG A 106 17.83 1.29 -3.10
C ARG A 106 17.34 -0.02 -3.72
N ILE A 107 16.19 -0.02 -4.38
CA ILE A 107 15.68 -1.23 -5.04
C ILE A 107 16.64 -1.60 -6.17
N GLU A 108 17.08 -2.85 -6.16
CA GLU A 108 18.10 -3.32 -7.09
C GLU A 108 17.57 -3.41 -8.52
N ASP A 109 16.41 -4.04 -8.71
CA ASP A 109 15.80 -4.18 -10.03
C ASP A 109 15.22 -2.84 -10.52
N ALA A 110 15.61 -2.44 -11.73
CA ALA A 110 15.21 -1.15 -12.29
C ALA A 110 13.71 -1.04 -12.52
N GLU A 111 13.07 -2.11 -12.99
CA GLU A 111 11.62 -2.09 -13.22
C GLU A 111 10.85 -1.98 -11.93
N ASP A 112 11.25 -2.72 -10.90
CA ASP A 112 10.63 -2.64 -9.57
C ASP A 112 10.82 -1.26 -8.97
N ARG A 113 12.02 -0.70 -9.09
CA ARG A 113 12.33 0.65 -8.61
C ARG A 113 11.45 1.70 -9.27
N GLU A 114 11.36 1.67 -10.59
CA GLU A 114 10.54 2.61 -11.35
C GLU A 114 9.07 2.49 -11.02
N LEU A 115 8.58 1.28 -10.79
CA LEU A 115 7.19 1.04 -10.41
C LEU A 115 6.88 1.72 -9.07
N ILE A 116 7.69 1.49 -8.06
CA ILE A 116 7.46 2.09 -6.73
C ILE A 116 7.64 3.61 -6.76
N GLU A 117 8.69 4.09 -7.44
CA GLU A 117 8.89 5.54 -7.60
C GLU A 117 7.72 6.20 -8.30
N GLY A 118 7.17 5.54 -9.33
CA GLY A 118 5.99 6.02 -10.04
C GLY A 118 4.75 6.06 -9.17
N GLN A 119 4.52 5.05 -8.36
CA GLN A 119 3.37 5.02 -7.44
C GLN A 119 3.44 6.14 -6.40
N ILE A 120 4.63 6.46 -5.91
CA ILE A 120 4.81 7.57 -4.98
C ILE A 120 4.60 8.91 -5.70
N ALA A 121 5.13 9.04 -6.91
CA ALA A 121 4.98 10.27 -7.72
C ALA A 121 3.52 10.57 -8.03
N GLU A 122 2.70 9.54 -8.26
CA GLU A 122 1.27 9.70 -8.53
C GLU A 122 0.51 10.42 -7.40
N LEU A 123 1.05 10.40 -6.18
CA LEU A 123 0.41 11.04 -5.04
C LEU A 123 0.52 12.57 -5.08
N GLY A 124 1.42 13.12 -5.88
CA GLY A 124 1.57 14.56 -6.03
C GLY A 124 2.16 15.28 -4.81
N LEU A 125 2.93 14.56 -4.03
CA LEU A 125 3.49 15.10 -2.79
C LEU A 125 4.90 15.67 -2.98
#